data_df0da6d5b50ee51c6414656e762802b9
#
_entry.id   df0da6d5b50ee51c6414656e762802b9
#
_cell.length_a   1.000
_cell.length_b   1.000
_cell.length_c   1.000
_cell.angle_alpha   90.00
_cell.angle_beta   90.00
_cell.angle_gamma   90.00
#
_symmetry.space_group_name_H-M   'P 1'
#
loop_
_entity.id
_entity.type
_entity.pdbx_description
1 polymer ?
#
loop_
_entity_poly.entity_id
_entity_poly.type
_entity_poly.pdbx_seq_one_letter_code
_entity_poly.pdbx_strand_id
1 'polypeptide(L)'
;MMYQTKAGRLPFRRIVKKTWHTQALGLYMLLVGGHAAEHVVQVAQAFVLEWARAESGGILGLWFPDLMRSEVLHFSYNMLQLIGLLLLYDGFSGRARRWWQVAIVLQGWHFFEHFLLQAQWLTKVYLFGAAKQTSIGELLVPRIELHFIYVTLVLIPTVAALIEHLRRAPDEQPAA
;
A
#
# COMPACT_ATOMS: atom_id res chain seq x y z
N MET A 1 21.71 43.91 -30.09
CA MET A 1 21.84 43.11 -28.87
C MET A 1 20.43 42.76 -28.38
N MET A 2 19.89 41.62 -28.83
CA MET A 2 18.50 41.19 -28.55
C MET A 2 18.45 40.43 -27.20
N TYR A 3 17.75 40.99 -26.21
CA TYR A 3 17.43 40.32 -24.98
C TYR A 3 16.36 39.25 -25.26
N GLN A 4 16.73 37.98 -25.24
CA GLN A 4 15.76 36.89 -25.17
C GLN A 4 15.22 36.80 -23.74
N THR A 5 14.00 37.26 -23.52
CA THR A 5 13.22 36.99 -22.32
C THR A 5 12.92 35.51 -22.26
N LYS A 6 13.54 34.79 -21.32
CA LYS A 6 13.10 33.41 -20.93
C LYS A 6 11.64 33.50 -20.53
N ALA A 7 10.74 32.97 -21.35
CA ALA A 7 9.34 32.78 -21.00
C ALA A 7 9.26 31.87 -19.77
N GLY A 8 9.09 32.47 -18.59
CA GLY A 8 8.88 31.76 -17.32
C GLY A 8 7.60 30.94 -17.43
N ARG A 9 7.70 29.65 -17.29
CA ARG A 9 6.52 28.76 -17.17
C ARG A 9 5.66 29.30 -16.05
N LEU A 10 4.37 29.53 -16.35
CA LEU A 10 3.41 30.15 -15.44
C LEU A 10 3.43 29.49 -14.06
N PRO A 11 3.54 30.24 -12.95
CA PRO A 11 3.60 29.72 -11.58
C PRO A 11 2.34 28.89 -11.21
N PHE A 12 1.21 29.17 -11.85
CA PHE A 12 -0.06 28.50 -11.65
C PHE A 12 0.01 26.97 -11.87
N ARG A 13 0.68 26.49 -12.93
CA ARG A 13 0.80 25.05 -13.22
C ARG A 13 1.61 24.31 -12.14
N ARG A 14 2.56 24.97 -11.51
CA ARG A 14 3.38 24.43 -10.42
C ARG A 14 2.57 24.32 -9.12
N ILE A 15 1.72 25.31 -8.84
CA ILE A 15 0.84 25.32 -7.65
C ILE A 15 -0.21 24.21 -7.73
N VAL A 16 -0.88 24.07 -8.88
CA VAL A 16 -1.91 23.04 -9.11
C VAL A 16 -1.32 21.63 -8.93
N LYS A 17 -0.15 21.36 -9.51
CA LYS A 17 0.52 20.06 -9.35
C LYS A 17 0.89 19.76 -7.91
N LYS A 18 1.40 20.73 -7.16
CA LYS A 18 1.77 20.56 -5.74
C LYS A 18 0.54 20.27 -4.88
N THR A 19 -0.56 20.99 -5.10
CA THR A 19 -1.82 20.80 -4.35
C THR A 19 -2.41 19.42 -4.63
N TRP A 20 -2.44 18.98 -5.89
CA TRP A 20 -2.91 17.66 -6.26
C TRP A 20 -2.10 16.55 -5.59
N HIS A 21 -0.77 16.62 -5.65
CA HIS A 21 0.11 15.63 -5.02
C HIS A 21 -0.13 15.53 -3.50
N THR A 22 -0.24 16.67 -2.81
CA THR A 22 -0.48 16.70 -1.36
C THR A 22 -1.83 16.07 -1.00
N GLN A 23 -2.90 16.38 -1.75
CA GLN A 23 -4.22 15.82 -1.51
C GLN A 23 -4.25 14.31 -1.81
N ALA A 24 -3.67 13.89 -2.94
CA ALA A 24 -3.58 12.49 -3.32
C ALA A 24 -2.73 11.69 -2.31
N LEU A 25 -1.62 12.26 -1.82
CA LEU A 25 -0.81 11.66 -0.77
C LEU A 25 -1.59 11.50 0.53
N GLY A 26 -2.34 12.54 0.95
CA GLY A 26 -3.19 12.47 2.14
C GLY A 26 -4.24 11.36 2.03
N LEU A 27 -4.94 11.28 0.90
CA LEU A 27 -5.92 10.22 0.64
C LEU A 27 -5.25 8.83 0.63
N TYR A 28 -4.09 8.72 0.00
CA TYR A 28 -3.32 7.48 -0.02
C TYR A 28 -2.92 7.04 1.39
N MET A 29 -2.46 7.96 2.23
CA MET A 29 -2.09 7.65 3.62
C MET A 29 -3.29 7.22 4.48
N LEU A 30 -4.48 7.80 4.25
CA LEU A 30 -5.71 7.34 4.90
C LEU A 30 -6.07 5.90 4.48
N LEU A 31 -5.95 5.59 3.20
CA LEU A 31 -6.19 4.25 2.67
C LEU A 31 -5.21 3.23 3.28
N VAL A 32 -3.92 3.51 3.29
CA VAL A 32 -2.89 2.61 3.86
C VAL A 32 -3.04 2.48 5.37
N GLY A 33 -3.31 3.60 6.07
CA GLY A 33 -3.52 3.61 7.52
C GLY A 33 -4.77 2.83 7.95
N GLY A 34 -5.88 2.98 7.21
CA GLY A 34 -7.10 2.21 7.45
C GLY A 34 -6.88 0.71 7.27
N HIS A 35 -6.16 0.31 6.24
CA HIS A 35 -5.79 -1.09 6.02
C HIS A 35 -4.89 -1.64 7.14
N ALA A 36 -3.89 -0.88 7.55
CA ALA A 36 -3.03 -1.28 8.66
C ALA A 36 -3.83 -1.44 9.97
N ALA A 37 -4.76 -0.53 10.26
CA ALA A 37 -5.64 -0.64 11.42
C ALA A 37 -6.50 -1.90 11.37
N GLU A 38 -7.03 -2.28 10.20
CA GLU A 38 -7.79 -3.50 10.00
C GLU A 38 -6.97 -4.75 10.35
N HIS A 39 -5.71 -4.84 9.90
CA HIS A 39 -4.84 -5.96 10.24
C HIS A 39 -4.41 -5.97 11.71
N VAL A 40 -4.25 -4.82 12.36
CA VAL A 40 -4.05 -4.74 13.81
C VAL A 40 -5.25 -5.33 14.56
N VAL A 41 -6.47 -5.01 14.13
CA VAL A 41 -7.69 -5.57 14.74
C VAL A 41 -7.78 -7.08 14.51
N GLN A 42 -7.45 -7.59 13.31
CA GLN A 42 -7.41 -9.04 13.03
C GLN A 42 -6.45 -9.78 13.96
N VAL A 43 -5.25 -9.23 14.17
CA VAL A 43 -4.27 -9.79 15.11
C VAL A 43 -4.79 -9.75 16.55
N ALA A 44 -5.40 -8.63 16.95
CA ALA A 44 -6.01 -8.54 18.28
C ALA A 44 -7.16 -9.55 18.48
N GLN A 45 -8.02 -9.75 17.47
CA GLN A 45 -9.07 -10.75 17.50
C GLN A 45 -8.50 -12.16 17.66
N ALA A 46 -7.45 -12.50 16.90
CA ALA A 46 -6.86 -13.83 16.90
C ALA A 46 -6.03 -14.15 18.16
N PHE A 47 -5.29 -13.17 18.71
CA PHE A 47 -4.28 -13.41 19.75
C PHE A 47 -4.61 -12.81 21.12
N VAL A 48 -5.48 -11.79 21.17
CA VAL A 48 -5.90 -11.16 22.44
C VAL A 48 -7.29 -11.63 22.83
N LEU A 49 -8.21 -11.71 21.86
CA LEU A 49 -9.57 -12.15 22.09
C LEU A 49 -9.75 -13.67 21.87
N GLU A 50 -8.69 -14.35 21.41
CA GLU A 50 -8.64 -15.79 21.17
C GLU A 50 -9.74 -16.31 20.22
N TRP A 51 -10.17 -15.48 19.27
CA TRP A 51 -11.13 -15.89 18.26
C TRP A 51 -10.51 -16.90 17.29
N ALA A 52 -11.33 -17.79 16.74
CA ALA A 52 -10.87 -18.65 15.66
C ALA A 52 -10.35 -17.78 14.48
N ARG A 53 -9.22 -18.19 13.87
CA ARG A 53 -8.62 -17.40 12.75
C ARG A 53 -9.59 -17.14 11.61
N ALA A 54 -10.52 -18.07 11.34
CA ALA A 54 -11.56 -17.90 10.33
C ALA A 54 -12.58 -16.81 10.66
N GLU A 55 -12.68 -16.42 11.93
CA GLU A 55 -13.61 -15.40 12.47
C GLU A 55 -12.89 -14.06 12.71
N SER A 56 -11.54 -14.06 12.72
CA SER A 56 -10.70 -12.88 12.94
C SER A 56 -10.61 -12.03 11.65
N GLY A 57 -11.74 -11.53 11.18
CA GLY A 57 -11.88 -10.78 9.93
C GLY A 57 -11.66 -9.28 10.04
N GLY A 58 -11.27 -8.76 11.21
CA GLY A 58 -11.14 -7.33 11.46
C GLY A 58 -12.50 -6.65 11.67
N ILE A 59 -12.54 -5.31 11.57
CA ILE A 59 -13.79 -4.54 11.68
C ILE A 59 -14.68 -4.79 10.48
N LEU A 60 -14.11 -4.77 9.28
CA LEU A 60 -14.86 -5.03 8.04
C LEU A 60 -15.43 -6.45 8.02
N GLY A 61 -14.72 -7.42 8.58
CA GLY A 61 -15.19 -8.79 8.68
C GLY A 61 -16.40 -8.98 9.58
N LEU A 62 -16.61 -8.10 10.57
CA LEU A 62 -17.83 -8.10 11.40
C LEU A 62 -19.07 -7.66 10.61
N TRP A 63 -18.89 -6.76 9.63
CA TRP A 63 -19.98 -6.18 8.86
C TRP A 63 -20.16 -6.87 7.51
N PHE A 64 -19.06 -7.32 6.91
CA PHE A 64 -19.01 -7.89 5.56
C PHE A 64 -18.13 -9.15 5.51
N PRO A 65 -18.49 -10.25 6.21
CA PRO A 65 -17.62 -11.42 6.34
C PRO A 65 -17.28 -12.07 4.99
N ASP A 66 -18.24 -12.15 4.07
CA ASP A 66 -18.01 -12.76 2.75
C ASP A 66 -17.07 -11.90 1.88
N LEU A 67 -17.17 -10.58 1.98
CA LEU A 67 -16.27 -9.66 1.30
C LEU A 67 -14.84 -9.81 1.82
N MET A 68 -14.67 -9.90 3.14
CA MET A 68 -13.35 -10.09 3.77
C MET A 68 -12.71 -11.45 3.48
N ARG A 69 -13.51 -12.47 3.17
CA ARG A 69 -13.01 -13.77 2.70
C ARG A 69 -12.71 -13.80 1.20
N SER A 70 -13.08 -12.76 0.47
CA SER A 70 -12.92 -12.67 -0.97
C SER A 70 -11.47 -12.36 -1.36
N GLU A 71 -10.87 -13.21 -2.19
CA GLU A 71 -9.56 -12.92 -2.80
C GLU A 71 -9.64 -11.70 -3.74
N VAL A 72 -10.81 -11.43 -4.34
CA VAL A 72 -11.03 -10.26 -5.20
C VAL A 72 -10.81 -8.96 -4.43
N LEU A 73 -11.33 -8.85 -3.20
CA LEU A 73 -11.11 -7.67 -2.37
C LEU A 73 -9.63 -7.44 -2.08
N HIS A 74 -8.95 -8.47 -1.59
CA HIS A 74 -7.54 -8.41 -1.22
C HIS A 74 -6.64 -8.09 -2.43
N PHE A 75 -6.87 -8.75 -3.56
CA PHE A 75 -6.17 -8.48 -4.81
C PHE A 75 -6.38 -7.04 -5.28
N SER A 76 -7.63 -6.58 -5.35
CA SER A 76 -7.98 -5.24 -5.83
C SER A 76 -7.40 -4.15 -4.94
N TYR A 77 -7.45 -4.35 -3.62
CA TYR A 77 -6.88 -3.42 -2.66
C TYR A 77 -5.35 -3.31 -2.81
N ASN A 78 -4.66 -4.44 -2.87
CA ASN A 78 -3.20 -4.46 -3.01
C ASN A 78 -2.74 -3.89 -4.36
N MET A 79 -3.52 -4.11 -5.42
CA MET A 79 -3.30 -3.48 -6.73
C MET A 79 -3.45 -1.96 -6.63
N LEU A 80 -4.53 -1.47 -6.01
CA LEU A 80 -4.77 -0.03 -5.82
C LEU A 80 -3.65 0.61 -4.99
N GLN A 81 -3.18 -0.07 -3.94
CA GLN A 81 -2.08 0.41 -3.12
C GLN A 81 -0.78 0.51 -3.91
N LEU A 82 -0.44 -0.48 -4.72
CA LEU A 82 0.73 -0.45 -5.59
C LEU A 82 0.64 0.67 -6.64
N ILE A 83 -0.52 0.81 -7.30
CA ILE A 83 -0.77 1.90 -8.26
C ILE A 83 -0.59 3.26 -7.58
N GLY A 84 -1.12 3.45 -6.38
CA GLY A 84 -0.95 4.69 -5.61
C GLY A 84 0.52 5.01 -5.33
N LEU A 85 1.33 4.02 -4.93
CA LEU A 85 2.78 4.18 -4.76
C LEU A 85 3.47 4.63 -6.05
N LEU A 86 3.11 4.03 -7.18
CA LEU A 86 3.70 4.37 -8.48
C LEU A 86 3.31 5.77 -8.96
N LEU A 87 2.03 6.14 -8.84
CA LEU A 87 1.52 7.45 -9.25
C LEU A 87 2.10 8.61 -8.43
N LEU A 88 2.36 8.38 -7.14
CA LEU A 88 2.88 9.39 -6.23
C LEU A 88 4.42 9.49 -6.24
N TYR A 89 5.11 8.57 -6.92
CA TYR A 89 6.57 8.45 -6.90
C TYR A 89 7.32 9.73 -7.27
N ASP A 90 6.89 10.44 -8.29
CA ASP A 90 7.57 11.64 -8.79
C ASP A 90 7.48 12.85 -7.84
N GLY A 91 6.55 12.83 -6.89
CA GLY A 91 6.47 13.85 -5.84
C GLY A 91 7.54 13.72 -4.75
N PHE A 92 8.27 12.60 -4.71
CA PHE A 92 9.32 12.38 -3.72
C PHE A 92 10.71 12.63 -4.31
N SER A 93 11.66 13.07 -3.46
CA SER A 93 13.05 13.28 -3.84
C SER A 93 14.02 12.88 -2.71
N GLY A 94 15.32 12.71 -3.02
CA GLY A 94 16.39 12.40 -2.06
C GLY A 94 16.07 11.21 -1.15
N ARG A 95 16.18 11.35 0.20
CA ARG A 95 15.95 10.28 1.17
C ARG A 95 14.48 9.81 1.18
N ALA A 96 13.52 10.73 1.05
CA ALA A 96 12.11 10.39 0.97
C ALA A 96 11.83 9.46 -0.22
N ARG A 97 12.41 9.76 -1.39
CA ARG A 97 12.27 8.92 -2.58
C ARG A 97 12.86 7.51 -2.39
N ARG A 98 13.98 7.38 -1.66
CA ARG A 98 14.56 6.06 -1.37
C ARG A 98 13.63 5.22 -0.50
N TRP A 99 13.08 5.79 0.57
CA TRP A 99 12.11 5.11 1.40
C TRP A 99 10.85 4.72 0.61
N TRP A 100 10.37 5.59 -0.27
CA TRP A 100 9.25 5.31 -1.14
C TRP A 100 9.53 4.15 -2.12
N GLN A 101 10.75 4.08 -2.66
CA GLN A 101 11.20 2.95 -3.49
C GLN A 101 11.19 1.63 -2.71
N VAL A 102 11.64 1.63 -1.46
CA VAL A 102 11.56 0.44 -0.60
C VAL A 102 10.11 0.00 -0.43
N ALA A 103 9.19 0.94 -0.17
CA ALA A 103 7.76 0.63 -0.08
C ALA A 103 7.21 0.02 -1.39
N ILE A 104 7.60 0.56 -2.56
CA ILE A 104 7.19 0.02 -3.87
C ILE A 104 7.66 -1.44 -4.04
N VAL A 105 8.91 -1.75 -3.71
CA VAL A 105 9.45 -3.11 -3.85
C VAL A 105 8.71 -4.09 -2.93
N LEU A 106 8.52 -3.72 -1.66
CA LEU A 106 7.83 -4.57 -0.69
C LEU A 106 6.35 -4.76 -1.05
N GLN A 107 5.67 -3.68 -1.48
CA GLN A 107 4.29 -3.77 -1.94
C GLN A 107 4.16 -4.56 -3.25
N GLY A 108 5.14 -4.45 -4.14
CA GLY A 108 5.18 -5.24 -5.37
C GLY A 108 5.24 -6.74 -5.08
N TRP A 109 6.05 -7.15 -4.09
CA TRP A 109 6.07 -8.53 -3.62
C TRP A 109 4.74 -8.95 -2.98
N HIS A 110 4.19 -8.14 -2.09
CA HIS A 110 2.90 -8.40 -1.45
C HIS A 110 1.76 -8.51 -2.47
N PHE A 111 1.72 -7.61 -3.47
CA PHE A 111 0.78 -7.70 -4.57
C PHE A 111 0.95 -8.99 -5.39
N PHE A 112 2.20 -9.41 -5.65
CA PHE A 112 2.48 -10.67 -6.35
C PHE A 112 1.92 -11.89 -5.60
N GLU A 113 2.02 -11.94 -4.28
CA GLU A 113 1.40 -12.98 -3.45
C GLU A 113 -0.12 -13.02 -3.63
N HIS A 114 -0.78 -11.85 -3.62
CA HIS A 114 -2.23 -11.76 -3.90
C HIS A 114 -2.60 -12.10 -5.34
N PHE A 115 -1.74 -11.79 -6.30
CA PHE A 115 -1.92 -12.20 -7.68
C PHE A 115 -1.92 -13.75 -7.80
N LEU A 116 -0.99 -14.42 -7.12
CA LEU A 116 -0.95 -15.89 -7.08
C LEU A 116 -2.22 -16.48 -6.46
N LEU A 117 -2.70 -15.92 -5.35
CA LEU A 117 -3.94 -16.35 -4.69
C LEU A 117 -5.15 -16.16 -5.59
N GLN A 118 -5.27 -15.00 -6.24
CA GLN A 118 -6.36 -14.68 -7.17
C GLN A 118 -6.34 -15.59 -8.40
N ALA A 119 -5.17 -15.86 -8.98
CA ALA A 119 -5.03 -16.77 -10.12
C ALA A 119 -5.48 -18.19 -9.76
N GLN A 120 -5.07 -18.71 -8.59
CA GLN A 120 -5.50 -20.02 -8.09
C GLN A 120 -7.02 -20.06 -7.81
N TRP A 121 -7.59 -18.96 -7.28
CA TRP A 121 -9.02 -18.87 -7.05
C TRP A 121 -9.83 -18.95 -8.35
N LEU A 122 -9.33 -18.31 -9.42
CA LEU A 122 -10.00 -18.31 -10.74
C LEU A 122 -9.83 -19.66 -11.46
N THR A 123 -8.63 -20.23 -11.45
CA THR A 123 -8.33 -21.44 -12.22
C THR A 123 -8.66 -22.73 -11.50
N LYS A 124 -8.86 -22.68 -10.17
CA LYS A 124 -9.00 -23.84 -9.27
C LYS A 124 -7.80 -24.79 -9.31
N VAL A 125 -6.67 -24.31 -9.83
CA VAL A 125 -5.38 -25.04 -9.80
C VAL A 125 -4.57 -24.49 -8.64
N TYR A 126 -4.34 -25.33 -7.63
CA TYR A 126 -3.65 -24.94 -6.41
C TYR A 126 -2.16 -25.29 -6.47
N LEU A 127 -1.32 -24.34 -6.07
CA LEU A 127 0.13 -24.49 -6.05
C LEU A 127 0.57 -25.42 -4.90
N PHE A 128 1.72 -26.04 -5.08
CA PHE A 128 2.38 -26.87 -4.05
C PHE A 128 1.57 -28.08 -3.58
N GLY A 129 0.58 -28.55 -4.35
CA GLY A 129 -0.31 -29.65 -3.95
C GLY A 129 -1.25 -29.32 -2.79
N ALA A 130 -1.47 -28.03 -2.51
CA ALA A 130 -2.34 -27.58 -1.43
C ALA A 130 -3.82 -27.94 -1.69
N ALA A 131 -4.60 -28.09 -0.64
CA ALA A 131 -6.05 -28.32 -0.72
C ALA A 131 -6.87 -27.06 -1.05
N LYS A 132 -6.24 -25.87 -0.95
CA LYS A 132 -6.80 -24.55 -1.23
C LYS A 132 -5.74 -23.62 -1.77
N GLN A 133 -6.16 -22.43 -2.24
CA GLN A 133 -5.21 -21.40 -2.66
C GLN A 133 -4.22 -21.07 -1.52
N THR A 134 -2.95 -20.99 -1.88
CA THR A 134 -1.84 -20.79 -0.96
C THR A 134 -0.79 -19.91 -1.65
N SER A 135 -0.32 -18.88 -0.96
CA SER A 135 0.80 -18.06 -1.42
C SER A 135 2.15 -18.64 -0.99
N ILE A 136 3.25 -18.09 -1.48
CA ILE A 136 4.59 -18.53 -1.13
C ILE A 136 4.86 -18.30 0.36
N GLY A 137 4.49 -17.13 0.88
CA GLY A 137 4.66 -16.78 2.28
C GLY A 137 3.82 -17.65 3.21
N GLU A 138 2.62 -18.07 2.78
CA GLU A 138 1.76 -18.97 3.57
C GLU A 138 2.32 -20.37 3.77
N LEU A 139 3.36 -20.76 3.02
CA LEU A 139 4.10 -22.00 3.31
C LEU A 139 4.89 -21.94 4.63
N LEU A 140 5.21 -20.74 5.10
CA LEU A 140 6.05 -20.51 6.29
C LEU A 140 5.26 -19.90 7.45
N VAL A 141 4.29 -19.04 7.17
CA VAL A 141 3.58 -18.24 8.17
C VAL A 141 2.08 -18.26 7.87
N PRO A 142 1.21 -18.47 8.87
CA PRO A 142 -0.24 -18.43 8.66
C PRO A 142 -0.71 -17.06 8.13
N ARG A 143 -1.84 -17.05 7.43
CA ARG A 143 -2.34 -15.90 6.65
C ARG A 143 -2.46 -14.59 7.44
N ILE A 144 -3.03 -14.62 8.65
CA ILE A 144 -3.24 -13.40 9.46
C ILE A 144 -1.91 -12.77 9.84
N GLU A 145 -0.99 -13.58 10.35
CA GLU A 145 0.35 -13.18 10.76
C GLU A 145 1.16 -12.65 9.58
N LEU A 146 1.09 -13.36 8.45
CA LEU A 146 1.78 -12.99 7.22
C LEU A 146 1.31 -11.63 6.69
N HIS A 147 -0.01 -11.41 6.63
CA HIS A 147 -0.56 -10.13 6.19
C HIS A 147 -0.17 -8.98 7.12
N PHE A 148 -0.20 -9.20 8.43
CA PHE A 148 0.26 -8.22 9.40
C PHE A 148 1.74 -7.86 9.21
N ILE A 149 2.58 -8.87 8.93
CA ILE A 149 4.01 -8.66 8.60
C ILE A 149 4.14 -7.83 7.33
N TYR A 150 3.47 -8.18 6.23
CA TYR A 150 3.55 -7.44 4.98
C TYR A 150 3.07 -6.00 5.12
N VAL A 151 1.92 -5.79 5.76
CA VAL A 151 1.40 -4.45 6.00
C VAL A 151 2.38 -3.60 6.81
N THR A 152 2.98 -4.18 7.86
CA THR A 152 3.99 -3.49 8.69
C THR A 152 5.24 -3.17 7.88
N LEU A 153 5.75 -4.11 7.09
CA LEU A 153 6.93 -3.93 6.23
C LEU A 153 6.73 -2.83 5.17
N VAL A 154 5.53 -2.68 4.64
CA VAL A 154 5.19 -1.62 3.67
C VAL A 154 4.92 -0.29 4.38
N LEU A 155 4.23 -0.31 5.52
CA LEU A 155 3.86 0.90 6.27
C LEU A 155 5.09 1.66 6.78
N ILE A 156 6.09 0.95 7.33
CA ILE A 156 7.29 1.59 7.89
C ILE A 156 8.01 2.48 6.87
N PRO A 157 8.43 2.01 5.68
CA PRO A 157 9.07 2.86 4.70
C PRO A 157 8.14 3.92 4.10
N THR A 158 6.84 3.65 4.00
CA THR A 158 5.85 4.64 3.54
C THR A 158 5.76 5.82 4.52
N VAL A 159 5.68 5.56 5.82
CA VAL A 159 5.67 6.59 6.86
C VAL A 159 7.02 7.31 6.94
N ALA A 160 8.14 6.57 6.84
CA ALA A 160 9.47 7.17 6.81
C ALA A 160 9.62 8.14 5.61
N ALA A 161 9.13 7.75 4.43
CA ALA A 161 9.11 8.61 3.26
C ALA A 161 8.26 9.86 3.47
N LEU A 162 7.07 9.72 4.08
CA LEU A 162 6.21 10.85 4.41
C LEU A 162 6.89 11.82 5.37
N ILE A 163 7.47 11.33 6.46
CA ILE A 163 8.19 12.16 7.44
C ILE A 163 9.34 12.93 6.77
N GLU A 164 10.15 12.26 5.97
CA GLU A 164 11.27 12.89 5.25
C GLU A 164 10.76 13.90 4.19
N HIS A 165 9.60 13.65 3.57
CA HIS A 165 8.97 14.57 2.63
C HIS A 165 8.46 15.84 3.32
N LEU A 166 7.82 15.70 4.47
CA LEU A 166 7.27 16.83 5.24
C LEU A 166 8.36 17.69 5.91
N ARG A 167 9.51 17.09 6.26
CA ARG A 167 10.65 17.82 6.86
C ARG A 167 11.40 18.73 5.90
N ARG A 168 11.16 18.62 4.59
CA ARG A 168 11.83 19.46 3.60
C ARG A 168 11.21 20.83 3.55
N ALA A 169 12.08 21.85 3.38
CA ALA A 169 11.63 23.21 3.11
C ALA A 169 10.78 23.23 1.82
N PRO A 170 9.75 24.09 1.75
CA PRO A 170 8.87 24.19 0.59
C PRO A 170 9.60 24.40 -0.74
N ASP A 171 10.76 25.07 -0.72
CA ASP A 171 11.56 25.43 -1.90
C ASP A 171 12.40 24.25 -2.45
N GLU A 172 12.63 23.21 -1.64
CA GLU A 172 13.38 22.00 -2.02
C GLU A 172 12.49 20.87 -2.56
N GLN A 173 11.18 21.03 -2.52
CA GLN A 173 10.25 20.02 -3.00
C GLN A 173 10.22 20.03 -4.53
N PRO A 174 10.38 18.88 -5.22
CA PRO A 174 10.26 18.81 -6.66
C PRO A 174 8.88 19.29 -7.11
N ALA A 175 8.82 19.94 -8.26
CA ALA A 175 7.55 20.17 -8.94
C ALA A 175 7.07 18.80 -9.46
N ALA A 176 6.08 18.23 -8.82
CA ALA A 176 5.43 16.99 -9.26
C ALA A 176 4.68 17.15 -10.58
#